data_2087b6f0e9cb3919802bfc1bf4f9ae89
#
_entry.id   2087b6f0e9cb3919802bfc1bf4f9ae89
#
_cell.length_a   1.000
_cell.length_b   1.000
_cell.length_c   1.000
_cell.angle_alpha   90.00
_cell.angle_beta   90.00
_cell.angle_gamma   90.00
#
_symmetry.space_group_name_H-M   'P 1'
#
loop_
_entity.id
_entity.type
_entity.pdbx_description
1 polymer ?
#
loop_
_entity_poly.entity_id
_entity_poly.type
_entity_poly.pdbx_seq_one_letter_code
_entity_poly.pdbx_strand_id
1 'polypeptide(L)'
;MYKRQVGTCPRCGAEGAYGDQCEKCGATLSPEELINPTNKNNPGHGLVKRPTKNWYLPLNQYQQWLKEWILDGHKEWRSNVYGQCKSWLDMDLQPRAMTRDLDWGIPVPVEGAEGKVLYVWFDAPIGYISNTKELCDADPARWGSWEKWWQDPETRLVHFIGKDNIVFHCLIFPTMLKAHGGYILPDNVPSNEFLNLENDKISTSRNWAVWLHEYLVDFPGKQDVLRYVLTANAPETKDNNFTWKDFQERNNSELVAIYGNFVNRALQLTKKYWNGVVPTPGDLLDVD
;
A
#
# COMPACT_ATOMS: atom_id res chain seq x y z
N MET A 1 20.17 5.41 -8.39
CA MET A 1 20.92 6.67 -8.23
C MET A 1 20.02 7.92 -8.11
N TYR A 2 18.76 7.85 -8.48
CA TYR A 2 17.80 8.97 -8.45
C TYR A 2 17.50 9.53 -7.05
N LYS A 3 17.61 8.73 -5.99
CA LYS A 3 17.43 9.20 -4.60
C LYS A 3 18.58 10.06 -4.05
N ARG A 4 19.64 10.30 -4.83
CA ARG A 4 20.76 11.19 -4.44
C ARG A 4 20.59 12.62 -4.96
N GLN A 5 19.64 12.84 -5.86
CA GLN A 5 19.30 14.17 -6.37
C GLN A 5 18.04 14.66 -5.68
N VAL A 6 18.07 15.87 -5.20
CA VAL A 6 16.91 16.59 -4.65
C VAL A 6 16.87 17.97 -5.26
N GLY A 7 15.66 18.49 -5.42
CA GLY A 7 15.42 19.82 -5.97
C GLY A 7 13.99 20.25 -5.71
N THR A 8 13.57 21.34 -6.34
CA THR A 8 12.20 21.81 -6.24
C THR A 8 11.35 21.12 -7.31
N CYS A 9 10.19 20.59 -6.91
CA CYS A 9 9.25 19.97 -7.83
C CYS A 9 8.66 21.02 -8.79
N PRO A 10 8.75 20.82 -10.12
CA PRO A 10 8.19 21.77 -11.08
C PRO A 10 6.66 21.79 -11.11
N ARG A 11 5.99 20.78 -10.53
CA ARG A 11 4.53 20.66 -10.54
C ARG A 11 3.87 21.34 -9.35
N CYS A 12 4.42 21.20 -8.14
CA CYS A 12 3.81 21.70 -6.91
C CYS A 12 4.69 22.63 -6.07
N GLY A 13 5.91 22.92 -6.52
CA GLY A 13 6.84 23.80 -5.81
C GLY A 13 7.43 23.19 -4.52
N ALA A 14 7.21 21.90 -4.24
CA ALA A 14 7.77 21.27 -3.04
C ALA A 14 9.29 21.21 -3.10
N GLU A 15 9.96 21.68 -2.07
CA GLU A 15 11.41 21.56 -1.91
C GLU A 15 11.77 20.13 -1.49
N GLY A 16 13.00 19.71 -1.83
CA GLY A 16 13.50 18.38 -1.51
C GLY A 16 12.86 17.23 -2.28
N ALA A 17 12.16 17.52 -3.38
CA ALA A 17 11.58 16.50 -4.26
C ALA A 17 12.69 15.65 -4.91
N TYR A 18 12.43 14.35 -5.04
CA TYR A 18 13.34 13.43 -5.75
C TYR A 18 13.10 13.44 -7.25
N GLY A 19 14.13 13.05 -8.01
CA GLY A 19 14.11 13.09 -9.47
C GLY A 19 13.34 11.97 -10.16
N ASP A 20 12.64 11.10 -9.42
CA ASP A 20 11.78 10.04 -9.96
C ASP A 20 10.31 10.26 -9.64
N GLN A 21 10.02 10.76 -8.46
CA GLN A 21 8.66 11.06 -8.01
C GLN A 21 8.67 12.12 -6.90
N CYS A 22 7.75 13.06 -6.97
CA CYS A 22 7.53 14.01 -5.89
C CYS A 22 6.73 13.37 -4.76
N GLU A 23 7.30 13.29 -3.56
CA GLU A 23 6.61 12.70 -2.40
C GLU A 23 5.39 13.52 -1.93
N LYS A 24 5.30 14.80 -2.31
CA LYS A 24 4.21 15.67 -1.91
C LYS A 24 2.99 15.58 -2.82
N CYS A 25 3.19 15.64 -4.15
CA CYS A 25 2.08 15.63 -5.11
C CYS A 25 1.95 14.33 -5.91
N GLY A 26 2.87 13.36 -5.71
CA GLY A 26 2.87 12.08 -6.41
C GLY A 26 3.29 12.15 -7.89
N ALA A 27 3.58 13.33 -8.43
CA ALA A 27 3.95 13.49 -9.83
C ALA A 27 5.23 12.71 -10.16
N THR A 28 5.20 11.95 -11.26
CA THR A 28 6.42 11.34 -11.83
C THR A 28 7.26 12.44 -12.44
N LEU A 29 8.55 12.41 -12.13
CA LEU A 29 9.52 13.39 -12.58
C LEU A 29 10.67 12.67 -13.30
N SER A 30 11.24 13.35 -14.28
CA SER A 30 12.60 13.06 -14.74
C SER A 30 13.61 13.83 -13.87
N PRO A 31 14.81 13.29 -13.61
CA PRO A 31 15.85 14.02 -12.89
C PRO A 31 16.20 15.38 -13.49
N GLU A 32 15.93 15.57 -14.78
CA GLU A 32 16.19 16.81 -15.51
C GLU A 32 15.10 17.88 -15.29
N GLU A 33 13.92 17.48 -14.85
CA GLU A 33 12.80 18.39 -14.60
C GLU A 33 12.90 19.11 -13.25
N LEU A 34 13.72 18.60 -12.32
CA LEU A 34 13.90 19.24 -11.02
C LEU A 34 14.47 20.64 -11.18
N ILE A 35 13.86 21.59 -10.49
CA ILE A 35 14.38 22.96 -10.42
C ILE A 35 15.50 23.00 -9.37
N ASN A 36 16.62 23.59 -9.72
CA ASN A 36 17.83 23.68 -8.87
C ASN A 36 18.25 22.35 -8.23
N PRO A 37 18.50 21.29 -9.02
CA PRO A 37 18.82 20.00 -8.47
C PRO A 37 20.22 20.02 -7.80
N THR A 38 20.29 19.39 -6.62
CA THR A 38 21.52 19.23 -5.84
C THR A 38 21.76 17.78 -5.48
N ASN A 39 22.99 17.44 -5.12
CA ASN A 39 23.29 16.12 -4.56
C ASN A 39 22.93 16.12 -3.07
N LYS A 40 21.94 15.30 -2.69
CA LYS A 40 21.48 15.21 -1.30
C LYS A 40 22.59 14.84 -0.30
N ASN A 41 23.49 13.93 -0.71
CA ASN A 41 24.54 13.42 0.18
C ASN A 41 25.79 14.30 0.20
N ASN A 42 25.96 15.14 -0.82
CA ASN A 42 27.09 16.06 -0.94
C ASN A 42 26.69 17.30 -1.74
N PRO A 43 26.00 18.26 -1.12
CA PRO A 43 25.49 19.46 -1.82
C PRO A 43 26.55 20.30 -2.52
N GLY A 44 27.81 20.22 -2.07
CA GLY A 44 28.95 20.93 -2.68
C GLY A 44 29.48 20.32 -3.98
N HIS A 45 29.04 19.10 -4.34
CA HIS A 45 29.47 18.45 -5.60
C HIS A 45 28.42 18.68 -6.68
N GLY A 46 28.84 19.25 -7.78
CA GLY A 46 28.01 19.45 -8.97
C GLY A 46 27.49 18.12 -9.53
N LEU A 47 26.31 18.17 -10.12
CA LEU A 47 25.72 17.03 -10.82
C LEU A 47 26.30 16.91 -12.21
N VAL A 48 26.70 15.71 -12.60
CA VAL A 48 27.23 15.41 -13.94
C VAL A 48 26.22 14.58 -14.71
N LYS A 49 25.78 15.06 -15.86
CA LYS A 49 24.93 14.29 -16.79
C LYS A 49 25.75 13.25 -17.51
N ARG A 50 25.27 12.02 -17.56
CA ARG A 50 25.87 10.92 -18.32
C ARG A 50 24.80 10.26 -19.17
N PRO A 51 25.05 9.91 -20.43
CA PRO A 51 24.16 9.13 -21.25
C PRO A 51 24.00 7.74 -20.62
N THR A 52 22.79 7.24 -20.61
CA THR A 52 22.48 5.87 -20.15
C THR A 52 21.41 5.26 -21.03
N LYS A 53 21.46 3.95 -21.21
CA LYS A 53 20.44 3.15 -21.91
C LYS A 53 19.54 2.51 -20.86
N ASN A 54 18.23 2.64 -21.02
CA ASN A 54 17.24 1.98 -20.17
C ASN A 54 16.21 1.22 -21.00
N TRP A 55 15.62 0.20 -20.39
CA TRP A 55 14.47 -0.50 -20.93
C TRP A 55 13.20 0.05 -20.28
N TYR A 56 12.12 0.10 -21.04
CA TYR A 56 10.90 0.76 -20.64
C TYR A 56 9.69 -0.17 -20.77
N LEU A 57 8.82 -0.15 -19.77
CA LEU A 57 7.46 -0.65 -19.90
C LEU A 57 6.67 0.36 -20.74
N PRO A 58 6.12 0.00 -21.89
CA PRO A 58 5.39 0.94 -22.75
C PRO A 58 3.95 1.18 -22.26
N LEU A 59 3.78 1.81 -21.08
CA LEU A 59 2.48 2.06 -20.45
C LEU A 59 1.51 2.80 -21.38
N ASN A 60 2.00 3.68 -22.23
CA ASN A 60 1.21 4.40 -23.21
C ASN A 60 0.45 3.47 -24.18
N GLN A 61 1.00 2.31 -24.49
CA GLN A 61 0.33 1.32 -25.36
C GLN A 61 -0.82 0.59 -24.65
N TYR A 62 -0.83 0.60 -23.31
CA TYR A 62 -1.86 -0.03 -22.49
C TYR A 62 -2.89 0.97 -21.97
N GLN A 63 -2.77 2.26 -22.27
CA GLN A 63 -3.63 3.31 -21.72
C GLN A 63 -5.11 3.09 -22.04
N GLN A 64 -5.45 2.71 -23.27
CA GLN A 64 -6.83 2.47 -23.66
C GLN A 64 -7.42 1.25 -22.92
N TRP A 65 -6.66 0.15 -22.83
CA TRP A 65 -7.06 -1.01 -22.06
C TRP A 65 -7.23 -0.70 -20.56
N LEU A 66 -6.32 0.10 -19.97
CA LEU A 66 -6.45 0.52 -18.57
C LEU A 66 -7.69 1.40 -18.33
N LYS A 67 -8.04 2.27 -19.29
CA LYS A 67 -9.28 3.05 -19.21
C LYS A 67 -10.51 2.16 -19.19
N GLU A 68 -10.61 1.23 -20.12
CA GLU A 68 -11.71 0.28 -20.20
C GLU A 68 -11.79 -0.61 -18.96
N TRP A 69 -10.66 -1.16 -18.52
CA TRP A 69 -10.62 -2.05 -17.38
C TRP A 69 -10.95 -1.32 -16.06
N ILE A 70 -10.37 -0.13 -15.81
CA ILE A 70 -10.59 0.59 -14.54
C ILE A 70 -11.83 1.47 -14.60
N LEU A 71 -11.91 2.38 -15.59
CA LEU A 71 -12.94 3.42 -15.56
C LEU A 71 -14.33 2.90 -15.94
N ASP A 72 -14.39 1.86 -16.78
CA ASP A 72 -15.65 1.23 -17.17
C ASP A 72 -15.95 -0.03 -16.34
N GLY A 73 -14.92 -0.81 -16.00
CA GLY A 73 -15.03 -2.11 -15.33
C GLY A 73 -15.06 -2.06 -13.81
N HIS A 74 -14.48 -1.02 -13.17
CA HIS A 74 -14.29 -0.97 -11.69
C HIS A 74 -14.78 0.34 -11.07
N LYS A 75 -15.99 0.74 -11.39
CA LYS A 75 -16.65 1.95 -10.82
C LYS A 75 -16.96 1.81 -9.34
N GLU A 76 -16.99 0.58 -8.82
CA GLU A 76 -17.22 0.22 -7.42
C GLU A 76 -15.97 0.42 -6.54
N TRP A 77 -14.79 0.60 -7.12
CA TRP A 77 -13.59 0.85 -6.32
C TRP A 77 -13.73 2.13 -5.49
N ARG A 78 -13.04 2.18 -4.36
CA ARG A 78 -13.05 3.37 -3.50
C ARG A 78 -12.76 4.64 -4.30
N SER A 79 -13.46 5.71 -3.96
CA SER A 79 -13.41 6.98 -4.70
C SER A 79 -12.00 7.59 -4.80
N ASN A 80 -11.16 7.41 -3.77
CA ASN A 80 -9.77 7.87 -3.79
C ASN A 80 -8.93 7.07 -4.81
N VAL A 81 -9.11 5.75 -4.88
CA VAL A 81 -8.41 4.89 -5.85
C VAL A 81 -8.87 5.19 -7.27
N TYR A 82 -10.19 5.16 -7.49
CA TYR A 82 -10.78 5.44 -8.79
C TYR A 82 -10.42 6.84 -9.31
N GLY A 83 -10.53 7.86 -8.44
CA GLY A 83 -10.20 9.24 -8.77
C GLY A 83 -8.73 9.44 -9.13
N GLN A 84 -7.82 8.80 -8.40
CA GLN A 84 -6.40 8.86 -8.70
C GLN A 84 -6.06 8.14 -10.01
N CYS A 85 -6.62 6.95 -10.24
CA CYS A 85 -6.46 6.24 -11.52
C CYS A 85 -6.99 7.08 -12.69
N LYS A 86 -8.19 7.66 -12.54
CA LYS A 86 -8.76 8.55 -13.55
C LYS A 86 -7.86 9.75 -13.84
N SER A 87 -7.34 10.40 -12.81
CA SER A 87 -6.42 11.53 -12.98
C SER A 87 -5.16 11.17 -13.77
N TRP A 88 -4.61 9.97 -13.55
CA TRP A 88 -3.46 9.48 -14.32
C TRP A 88 -3.84 9.12 -15.76
N LEU A 89 -5.00 8.49 -15.97
CA LEU A 89 -5.45 8.04 -17.28
C LEU A 89 -5.99 9.18 -18.16
N ASP A 90 -6.38 10.31 -17.56
CA ASP A 90 -6.74 11.53 -18.30
C ASP A 90 -5.50 12.27 -18.84
N MET A 91 -4.32 12.00 -18.25
CA MET A 91 -3.03 12.42 -18.81
C MET A 91 -2.51 11.34 -19.77
N ASP A 92 -1.69 11.73 -20.75
CA ASP A 92 -1.04 10.75 -21.61
C ASP A 92 0.03 9.98 -20.82
N LEU A 93 -0.21 8.68 -20.62
CA LEU A 93 0.75 7.81 -19.95
C LEU A 93 2.05 7.73 -20.74
N GLN A 94 3.16 7.88 -20.05
CA GLN A 94 4.48 7.79 -20.65
C GLN A 94 5.11 6.41 -20.40
N PRO A 95 5.99 5.92 -21.31
CA PRO A 95 6.79 4.74 -21.05
C PRO A 95 7.59 4.88 -19.76
N ARG A 96 7.61 3.83 -18.93
CA ARG A 96 8.25 3.87 -17.62
C ARG A 96 9.53 3.04 -17.59
N ALA A 97 10.65 3.67 -17.21
CA ALA A 97 11.94 3.00 -17.14
C ALA A 97 11.96 1.89 -16.08
N MET A 98 12.26 0.66 -16.53
CA MET A 98 12.29 -0.56 -15.70
C MET A 98 13.67 -0.84 -15.12
N THR A 99 14.71 -0.17 -15.61
CA THR A 99 16.10 -0.47 -15.27
C THR A 99 16.80 0.71 -14.60
N ARG A 100 17.87 0.41 -13.85
CA ARG A 100 18.68 1.41 -13.14
C ARG A 100 20.16 1.06 -13.24
N ASP A 101 21.01 2.11 -13.22
CA ASP A 101 22.46 2.01 -13.07
C ASP A 101 22.79 1.92 -11.57
N LEU A 102 22.78 0.72 -11.01
CA LEU A 102 23.10 0.45 -9.61
C LEU A 102 23.95 -0.81 -9.49
N ASP A 103 24.79 -0.84 -8.46
CA ASP A 103 25.68 -1.98 -8.19
C ASP A 103 24.94 -3.12 -7.43
N TRP A 104 23.76 -2.83 -6.87
CA TRP A 104 22.96 -3.78 -6.10
C TRP A 104 21.52 -3.83 -6.62
N GLY A 105 21.02 -5.03 -6.81
CA GLY A 105 19.67 -5.31 -7.29
C GLY A 105 19.65 -6.59 -8.15
N ILE A 106 18.48 -6.89 -8.72
CA ILE A 106 18.32 -8.01 -9.64
C ILE A 106 18.89 -7.64 -11.00
N PRO A 107 19.92 -8.35 -11.51
CA PRO A 107 20.48 -8.09 -12.83
C PRO A 107 19.42 -8.21 -13.92
N VAL A 108 19.47 -7.32 -14.90
CA VAL A 108 18.56 -7.34 -16.05
C VAL A 108 18.92 -8.49 -16.98
N PRO A 109 18.05 -9.50 -17.21
CA PRO A 109 18.37 -10.72 -17.92
C PRO A 109 18.21 -10.58 -19.46
N VAL A 110 18.72 -9.48 -20.03
CA VAL A 110 18.70 -9.26 -21.49
C VAL A 110 20.06 -8.80 -22.00
N GLU A 111 20.36 -9.15 -23.23
CA GLU A 111 21.61 -8.78 -23.90
C GLU A 111 21.76 -7.26 -23.99
N GLY A 112 22.98 -6.77 -23.73
CA GLY A 112 23.31 -5.34 -23.74
C GLY A 112 22.83 -4.58 -22.48
N ALA A 113 22.47 -5.30 -21.41
CA ALA A 113 22.06 -4.74 -20.14
C ALA A 113 23.12 -4.92 -19.02
N GLU A 114 24.37 -5.16 -19.38
CA GLU A 114 25.46 -5.33 -18.42
C GLU A 114 25.58 -4.10 -17.50
N GLY A 115 25.71 -4.34 -16.20
CA GLY A 115 25.74 -3.27 -15.18
C GLY A 115 24.40 -2.59 -14.90
N LYS A 116 23.30 -3.16 -15.40
CA LYS A 116 21.94 -2.73 -15.10
C LYS A 116 21.25 -3.67 -14.13
N VAL A 117 20.42 -3.10 -13.27
CA VAL A 117 19.50 -3.86 -12.40
C VAL A 117 18.06 -3.44 -12.65
N LEU A 118 17.13 -4.31 -12.32
CA LEU A 118 15.71 -3.96 -12.32
C LEU A 118 15.43 -2.87 -11.28
N TYR A 119 14.55 -1.96 -11.63
CA TYR A 119 14.05 -0.98 -10.67
C TYR A 119 13.16 -1.68 -9.64
N VAL A 120 13.49 -1.53 -8.37
CA VAL A 120 12.86 -2.26 -7.25
C VAL A 120 11.33 -2.26 -7.27
N TRP A 121 10.69 -1.20 -7.74
CA TRP A 121 9.22 -1.13 -7.83
C TRP A 121 8.62 -1.91 -9.01
N PHE A 122 9.45 -2.47 -9.89
CA PHE A 122 9.00 -3.41 -10.91
C PHE A 122 9.16 -4.87 -10.49
N ASP A 123 10.16 -5.19 -9.68
CA ASP A 123 10.34 -6.55 -9.17
C ASP A 123 9.55 -6.78 -7.86
N ALA A 124 9.39 -5.75 -7.02
CA ALA A 124 8.69 -5.88 -5.74
C ALA A 124 7.28 -6.49 -5.83
N PRO A 125 6.40 -6.10 -6.77
CA PRO A 125 5.07 -6.71 -6.89
C PRO A 125 5.10 -8.19 -7.27
N ILE A 126 6.16 -8.66 -7.93
CA ILE A 126 6.34 -10.09 -8.26
C ILE A 126 6.52 -10.92 -6.97
N GLY A 127 6.98 -10.28 -5.89
CA GLY A 127 7.06 -10.88 -4.57
C GLY A 127 5.74 -11.49 -4.08
N TYR A 128 4.59 -10.95 -4.47
CA TYR A 128 3.29 -11.55 -4.14
C TYR A 128 3.14 -12.95 -4.74
N ILE A 129 3.54 -13.11 -6.00
CA ILE A 129 3.52 -14.41 -6.70
C ILE A 129 4.57 -15.35 -6.08
N SER A 130 5.78 -14.85 -5.84
CA SER A 130 6.88 -15.62 -5.27
C SER A 130 6.54 -16.17 -3.88
N ASN A 131 5.95 -15.33 -3.01
CA ASN A 131 5.53 -15.75 -1.67
C ASN A 131 4.42 -16.78 -1.72
N THR A 132 3.47 -16.66 -2.65
CA THR A 132 2.42 -17.67 -2.87
C THR A 132 3.05 -18.99 -3.34
N LYS A 133 4.01 -18.91 -4.28
CA LYS A 133 4.71 -20.08 -4.77
C LYS A 133 5.49 -20.79 -3.65
N GLU A 134 6.26 -20.05 -2.86
CA GLU A 134 7.00 -20.59 -1.72
C GLU A 134 6.07 -21.30 -0.73
N LEU A 135 4.92 -20.72 -0.40
CA LEU A 135 3.92 -21.32 0.47
C LEU A 135 3.35 -22.63 -0.10
N CYS A 136 3.02 -22.64 -1.39
CA CYS A 136 2.48 -23.82 -2.07
C CYS A 136 3.53 -24.93 -2.19
N ASP A 137 4.78 -24.58 -2.50
CA ASP A 137 5.89 -25.53 -2.58
C ASP A 137 6.23 -26.16 -1.21
N ALA A 138 6.04 -25.39 -0.11
CA ALA A 138 6.29 -25.87 1.25
C ALA A 138 5.23 -26.89 1.73
N ASP A 139 3.97 -26.76 1.34
CA ASP A 139 2.88 -27.67 1.71
C ASP A 139 1.85 -27.80 0.56
N PRO A 140 2.22 -28.55 -0.51
CA PRO A 140 1.34 -28.69 -1.68
C PRO A 140 0.03 -29.45 -1.37
N ALA A 141 0.04 -30.31 -0.35
CA ALA A 141 -1.16 -31.05 0.06
C ALA A 141 -2.24 -30.11 0.61
N ARG A 142 -1.84 -29.05 1.28
CA ARG A 142 -2.73 -28.06 1.89
C ARG A 142 -3.11 -26.95 0.90
N TRP A 143 -2.15 -26.42 0.14
CA TRP A 143 -2.31 -25.20 -0.62
C TRP A 143 -2.50 -25.41 -2.13
N GLY A 144 -2.20 -26.63 -2.62
CA GLY A 144 -2.21 -26.92 -4.05
C GLY A 144 -1.06 -26.26 -4.81
N SER A 145 -1.25 -26.03 -6.08
CA SER A 145 -0.27 -25.31 -6.90
C SER A 145 -0.48 -23.79 -6.83
N TRP A 146 0.58 -23.02 -6.99
CA TRP A 146 0.54 -21.55 -6.96
C TRP A 146 -0.25 -20.97 -8.15
N GLU A 147 -0.32 -21.68 -9.28
CA GLU A 147 -1.09 -21.30 -10.47
C GLU A 147 -2.57 -21.19 -10.15
N LYS A 148 -3.10 -22.05 -9.29
CA LYS A 148 -4.48 -21.97 -8.81
C LYS A 148 -4.81 -20.61 -8.18
N TRP A 149 -3.83 -19.97 -7.54
CA TRP A 149 -4.01 -18.67 -6.87
C TRP A 149 -3.82 -17.48 -7.79
N TRP A 150 -3.05 -17.64 -8.87
CA TRP A 150 -2.65 -16.52 -9.71
C TRP A 150 -3.12 -16.61 -11.17
N GLN A 151 -3.61 -17.77 -11.61
CA GLN A 151 -4.01 -18.00 -12.99
C GLN A 151 -5.43 -18.55 -13.14
N ASP A 152 -6.08 -18.98 -12.05
CA ASP A 152 -7.45 -19.46 -12.06
C ASP A 152 -8.42 -18.26 -12.06
N PRO A 153 -9.29 -18.10 -13.06
CA PRO A 153 -10.24 -16.98 -13.15
C PRO A 153 -11.28 -16.96 -12.02
N GLU A 154 -11.49 -18.07 -11.31
CA GLU A 154 -12.38 -18.12 -10.14
C GLU A 154 -11.72 -17.54 -8.87
N THR A 155 -10.39 -17.32 -8.88
CA THR A 155 -9.66 -16.72 -7.78
C THR A 155 -9.82 -15.20 -7.80
N ARG A 156 -10.15 -14.61 -6.65
CA ARG A 156 -10.26 -13.17 -6.46
C ARG A 156 -9.00 -12.61 -5.82
N LEU A 157 -8.38 -11.64 -6.48
CA LEU A 157 -7.19 -10.94 -6.00
C LEU A 157 -7.59 -9.57 -5.43
N VAL A 158 -7.28 -9.33 -4.16
CA VAL A 158 -7.53 -8.05 -3.49
C VAL A 158 -6.23 -7.51 -2.88
N HIS A 159 -5.87 -6.28 -3.24
CA HIS A 159 -4.68 -5.61 -2.70
C HIS A 159 -5.06 -4.54 -1.68
N PHE A 160 -4.74 -4.76 -0.39
CA PHE A 160 -4.84 -3.73 0.65
C PHE A 160 -3.55 -2.92 0.69
N ILE A 161 -3.61 -1.64 0.37
CA ILE A 161 -2.43 -0.79 0.20
C ILE A 161 -2.58 0.59 0.84
N GLY A 162 -1.49 1.34 0.94
CA GLY A 162 -1.51 2.78 1.16
C GLY A 162 -1.61 3.57 -0.15
N LYS A 163 -2.11 4.79 -0.11
CA LYS A 163 -2.36 5.65 -1.29
C LYS A 163 -1.15 5.89 -2.19
N ASP A 164 0.04 5.86 -1.62
CA ASP A 164 1.31 6.01 -2.34
C ASP A 164 1.60 4.84 -3.30
N ASN A 165 0.91 3.72 -3.12
CA ASN A 165 1.05 2.51 -3.94
C ASN A 165 -0.05 2.33 -5.00
N ILE A 166 -1.04 3.22 -5.09
CA ILE A 166 -2.16 3.09 -6.05
C ILE A 166 -1.65 2.93 -7.48
N VAL A 167 -0.71 3.77 -7.92
CA VAL A 167 -0.18 3.72 -9.29
C VAL A 167 0.48 2.38 -9.60
N PHE A 168 1.21 1.81 -8.63
CA PHE A 168 1.87 0.52 -8.83
C PHE A 168 0.89 -0.64 -8.88
N HIS A 169 -0.16 -0.65 -8.06
CA HIS A 169 -1.11 -1.75 -7.96
C HIS A 169 -2.29 -1.65 -8.93
N CYS A 170 -2.60 -0.44 -9.42
CA CYS A 170 -3.70 -0.25 -10.36
C CYS A 170 -3.25 -0.06 -11.81
N LEU A 171 -2.03 0.44 -12.06
CA LEU A 171 -1.56 0.71 -13.44
C LEU A 171 -0.37 -0.18 -13.82
N ILE A 172 0.72 -0.14 -13.05
CA ILE A 172 2.00 -0.77 -13.44
C ILE A 172 1.92 -2.29 -13.33
N PHE A 173 1.59 -2.83 -12.17
CA PHE A 173 1.54 -4.28 -11.95
C PHE A 173 0.48 -4.97 -12.82
N PRO A 174 -0.77 -4.47 -12.93
CA PRO A 174 -1.73 -5.02 -13.86
C PRO A 174 -1.27 -4.99 -15.32
N THR A 175 -0.56 -3.93 -15.74
CA THR A 175 0.03 -3.88 -17.07
C THR A 175 1.09 -4.96 -17.27
N MET A 176 1.93 -5.22 -16.27
CA MET A 176 2.92 -6.30 -16.33
C MET A 176 2.24 -7.68 -16.45
N LEU A 177 1.22 -7.94 -15.64
CA LEU A 177 0.43 -9.17 -15.68
C LEU A 177 -0.28 -9.35 -17.04
N LYS A 178 -0.86 -8.27 -17.55
CA LYS A 178 -1.51 -8.26 -18.88
C LYS A 178 -0.52 -8.50 -20.03
N ALA A 179 0.66 -7.87 -19.96
CA ALA A 179 1.71 -8.02 -20.96
C ALA A 179 2.29 -9.43 -20.97
N HIS A 180 2.44 -10.06 -19.82
CA HIS A 180 2.88 -11.44 -19.70
C HIS A 180 1.81 -12.41 -20.18
N GLY A 181 0.55 -12.16 -19.81
CA GLY A 181 -0.58 -13.04 -20.07
C GLY A 181 -0.72 -14.18 -19.06
N GLY A 182 -1.94 -14.74 -18.98
CA GLY A 182 -2.23 -15.92 -18.16
C GLY A 182 -2.39 -15.66 -16.65
N TYR A 183 -2.27 -14.43 -16.19
CA TYR A 183 -2.49 -14.06 -14.80
C TYR A 183 -3.85 -13.39 -14.59
N ILE A 184 -4.45 -13.60 -13.41
CA ILE A 184 -5.60 -12.84 -12.96
C ILE A 184 -5.21 -11.39 -12.65
N LEU A 185 -6.17 -10.49 -12.74
CA LEU A 185 -6.01 -9.07 -12.39
C LEU A 185 -6.66 -8.77 -11.05
N PRO A 186 -6.30 -7.67 -10.38
CA PRO A 186 -6.95 -7.28 -9.14
C PRO A 186 -8.46 -7.04 -9.33
N ASP A 187 -9.25 -7.73 -8.52
CA ASP A 187 -10.70 -7.52 -8.43
C ASP A 187 -11.00 -6.24 -7.64
N ASN A 188 -10.21 -5.97 -6.60
CA ASN A 188 -10.32 -4.74 -5.83
C ASN A 188 -8.96 -4.29 -5.25
N VAL A 189 -8.80 -2.98 -5.10
CA VAL A 189 -7.60 -2.37 -4.54
C VAL A 189 -7.99 -1.36 -3.44
N PRO A 190 -8.44 -1.83 -2.25
CA PRO A 190 -8.73 -0.94 -1.13
C PRO A 190 -7.47 -0.20 -0.67
N SER A 191 -7.47 1.12 -0.83
CA SER A 191 -6.34 1.97 -0.42
C SER A 191 -6.71 2.83 0.77
N ASN A 192 -5.83 2.86 1.76
CA ASN A 192 -5.92 3.77 2.88
C ASN A 192 -5.07 5.02 2.64
N GLU A 193 -5.53 6.12 3.22
CA GLU A 193 -4.78 7.35 3.37
C GLU A 193 -3.69 7.19 4.45
N PHE A 194 -2.95 8.24 4.82
CA PHE A 194 -1.89 8.12 5.81
C PHE A 194 -2.42 8.20 7.25
N LEU A 195 -1.82 7.40 8.13
CA LEU A 195 -1.94 7.54 9.57
C LEU A 195 -0.72 8.32 10.08
N ASN A 196 -0.96 9.46 10.70
CA ASN A 196 0.07 10.26 11.36
C ASN A 196 0.20 9.87 12.83
N LEU A 197 1.26 10.29 13.49
CA LEU A 197 1.51 10.12 14.92
C LEU A 197 1.69 11.50 15.54
N GLU A 198 0.83 11.85 16.51
CA GLU A 198 0.86 13.14 17.19
C GLU A 198 0.96 14.34 16.22
N ASN A 199 0.16 14.29 15.14
CA ASN A 199 0.09 15.26 14.04
C ASN A 199 1.29 15.31 13.11
N ASP A 200 2.28 14.45 13.27
CA ASP A 200 3.45 14.35 12.40
C ASP A 200 3.45 13.05 11.59
N LYS A 201 4.02 13.12 10.39
CA LYS A 201 4.18 11.95 9.54
C LYS A 201 5.08 10.91 10.21
N ILE A 202 4.60 9.68 10.36
CA ILE A 202 5.41 8.54 10.81
C ILE A 202 6.63 8.37 9.90
N SER A 203 7.81 8.21 10.50
CA SER A 203 9.07 8.10 9.78
C SER A 203 10.08 7.26 10.54
N THR A 204 10.42 6.10 9.99
CA THR A 204 11.47 5.22 10.55
C THR A 204 12.85 5.88 10.53
N SER A 205 13.16 6.63 9.46
CA SER A 205 14.46 7.33 9.33
C SER A 205 14.65 8.47 10.33
N ARG A 206 13.56 9.02 10.88
CA ARG A 206 13.57 10.04 11.94
C ARG A 206 13.34 9.46 13.33
N ASN A 207 13.19 8.13 13.43
CA ASN A 207 12.79 7.42 14.65
C ASN A 207 11.49 7.97 15.26
N TRP A 208 10.54 8.39 14.40
CA TRP A 208 9.24 8.90 14.80
C TRP A 208 8.17 7.87 14.47
N ALA A 209 7.95 6.92 15.37
CA ALA A 209 6.99 5.84 15.24
C ALA A 209 6.67 5.25 16.62
N VAL A 210 5.57 4.53 16.73
CA VAL A 210 5.33 3.60 17.82
C VAL A 210 5.85 2.24 17.37
N TRP A 211 6.93 1.78 18.00
CA TRP A 211 7.52 0.49 17.69
C TRP A 211 6.74 -0.62 18.40
N LEU A 212 6.23 -1.57 17.62
CA LEU A 212 5.35 -2.61 18.13
C LEU A 212 6.02 -3.46 19.23
N HIS A 213 7.29 -3.78 19.09
CA HIS A 213 8.03 -4.54 20.10
C HIS A 213 8.18 -3.78 21.42
N GLU A 214 8.35 -2.45 21.39
CA GLU A 214 8.37 -1.59 22.58
C GLU A 214 6.97 -1.50 23.18
N TYR A 215 5.94 -1.26 22.35
CA TYR A 215 4.56 -1.22 22.80
C TYR A 215 4.15 -2.49 23.55
N LEU A 216 4.53 -3.67 23.08
CA LEU A 216 4.19 -4.94 23.73
C LEU A 216 4.85 -5.12 25.09
N VAL A 217 5.99 -4.47 25.33
CA VAL A 217 6.66 -4.43 26.64
C VAL A 217 6.01 -3.41 27.56
N ASP A 218 5.72 -2.21 27.08
CA ASP A 218 5.18 -1.10 27.87
C ASP A 218 3.69 -1.32 28.22
N PHE A 219 2.95 -2.02 27.36
CA PHE A 219 1.51 -2.29 27.51
C PHE A 219 1.20 -3.79 27.44
N PRO A 220 1.67 -4.61 28.40
CA PRO A 220 1.47 -6.05 28.36
C PRO A 220 -0.05 -6.40 28.41
N GLY A 221 -0.48 -7.30 27.53
CA GLY A 221 -1.90 -7.73 27.44
C GLY A 221 -2.84 -6.69 26.82
N LYS A 222 -2.32 -5.62 26.18
CA LYS A 222 -3.12 -4.59 25.52
C LYS A 222 -3.06 -4.63 23.98
N GLN A 223 -2.70 -5.76 23.41
CA GLN A 223 -2.61 -5.94 21.96
C GLN A 223 -3.97 -5.63 21.27
N ASP A 224 -5.07 -6.10 21.84
CA ASP A 224 -6.39 -5.92 21.27
C ASP A 224 -6.90 -4.49 21.43
N VAL A 225 -6.45 -3.77 22.47
CA VAL A 225 -6.73 -2.32 22.59
C VAL A 225 -6.10 -1.57 21.44
N LEU A 226 -4.83 -1.85 21.10
CA LEU A 226 -4.17 -1.21 19.98
C LEU A 226 -4.86 -1.56 18.65
N ARG A 227 -5.19 -2.82 18.44
CA ARG A 227 -5.91 -3.28 17.24
C ARG A 227 -7.26 -2.58 17.09
N TYR A 228 -8.00 -2.47 18.18
CA TYR A 228 -9.27 -1.75 18.19
C TYR A 228 -9.10 -0.28 17.80
N VAL A 229 -8.17 0.43 18.45
CA VAL A 229 -7.94 1.85 18.18
C VAL A 229 -7.48 2.08 16.74
N LEU A 230 -6.57 1.27 16.23
CA LEU A 230 -6.11 1.37 14.83
C LEU A 230 -7.23 1.08 13.83
N THR A 231 -8.12 0.12 14.14
CA THR A 231 -9.27 -0.19 13.29
C THR A 231 -10.32 0.92 13.32
N ALA A 232 -10.65 1.41 14.53
CA ALA A 232 -11.63 2.49 14.70
C ALA A 232 -11.13 3.83 14.11
N ASN A 233 -9.82 4.03 14.02
CA ASN A 233 -9.18 5.21 13.45
C ASN A 233 -8.54 4.94 12.08
N ALA A 234 -9.00 3.89 11.36
CA ALA A 234 -8.44 3.57 10.05
C ALA A 234 -8.60 4.75 9.07
N PRO A 235 -7.53 5.17 8.39
CA PRO A 235 -7.57 6.31 7.49
C PRO A 235 -8.17 5.93 6.12
N GLU A 236 -9.44 5.56 6.05
CA GLU A 236 -10.05 5.04 4.84
C GLU A 236 -10.37 6.09 3.79
N THR A 237 -10.74 7.31 4.20
CA THR A 237 -11.20 8.37 3.29
C THR A 237 -10.38 9.65 3.38
N LYS A 238 -9.64 9.82 4.45
CA LYS A 238 -8.75 10.96 4.70
C LYS A 238 -7.61 10.55 5.62
N ASP A 239 -6.53 11.33 5.63
CA ASP A 239 -5.45 11.17 6.59
C ASP A 239 -6.01 11.27 8.02
N ASN A 240 -5.63 10.33 8.87
CA ASN A 240 -5.99 10.31 10.28
C ASN A 240 -4.73 10.45 11.16
N ASN A 241 -4.95 10.60 12.44
CA ASN A 241 -3.90 10.84 13.41
C ASN A 241 -4.04 9.90 14.62
N PHE A 242 -3.01 9.15 14.93
CA PHE A 242 -2.91 8.41 16.19
C PHE A 242 -2.35 9.34 17.25
N THR A 243 -3.05 9.46 18.38
CA THR A 243 -2.55 10.14 19.56
C THR A 243 -2.72 9.25 20.79
N TRP A 244 -1.80 9.35 21.75
CA TRP A 244 -1.91 8.62 23.00
C TRP A 244 -3.14 9.04 23.83
N LYS A 245 -3.57 10.30 23.66
CA LYS A 245 -4.80 10.80 24.27
C LYS A 245 -6.03 10.09 23.71
N ASP A 246 -6.17 10.00 22.39
CA ASP A 246 -7.28 9.29 21.74
C ASP A 246 -7.26 7.79 22.07
N PHE A 247 -6.07 7.17 22.10
CA PHE A 247 -5.89 5.79 22.53
C PHE A 247 -6.46 5.55 23.95
N GLN A 248 -6.13 6.43 24.90
CA GLN A 248 -6.63 6.33 26.27
C GLN A 248 -8.14 6.57 26.34
N GLU A 249 -8.65 7.58 25.65
CA GLU A 249 -10.07 7.90 25.59
C GLU A 249 -10.89 6.76 25.02
N ARG A 250 -10.48 6.15 23.90
CA ARG A 250 -11.18 5.01 23.30
C ARG A 250 -11.15 3.77 24.19
N ASN A 251 -10.01 3.47 24.79
CA ASN A 251 -9.93 2.38 25.74
C ASN A 251 -10.93 2.57 26.90
N ASN A 252 -10.97 3.75 27.50
CA ASN A 252 -11.77 3.99 28.69
C ASN A 252 -13.27 4.15 28.36
N SER A 253 -13.59 4.89 27.31
CA SER A 253 -14.97 5.23 26.97
C SER A 253 -15.65 4.14 26.13
N GLU A 254 -14.97 3.61 25.11
CA GLU A 254 -15.58 2.68 24.17
C GLU A 254 -15.44 1.22 24.66
N LEU A 255 -14.21 0.78 24.99
CA LEU A 255 -13.98 -0.60 25.41
C LEU A 255 -14.45 -0.86 26.84
N VAL A 256 -14.09 0.00 27.80
CA VAL A 256 -14.42 -0.22 29.21
C VAL A 256 -15.85 0.21 29.52
N ALA A 257 -16.18 1.48 29.26
CA ALA A 257 -17.47 2.02 29.70
C ALA A 257 -18.66 1.53 28.85
N ILE A 258 -18.50 1.34 27.54
CA ILE A 258 -19.59 0.88 26.66
C ILE A 258 -19.58 -0.65 26.54
N TYR A 259 -18.54 -1.18 25.87
CA TYR A 259 -18.50 -2.62 25.57
C TYR A 259 -18.37 -3.48 26.82
N GLY A 260 -17.48 -3.14 27.72
CA GLY A 260 -17.27 -3.86 29.00
C GLY A 260 -18.52 -3.84 29.87
N ASN A 261 -19.23 -2.71 29.93
CA ASN A 261 -20.49 -2.60 30.67
C ASN A 261 -21.60 -3.45 30.01
N PHE A 262 -21.71 -3.43 28.67
CA PHE A 262 -22.63 -4.30 27.95
C PHE A 262 -22.40 -5.78 28.29
N VAL A 263 -21.16 -6.25 28.14
CA VAL A 263 -20.79 -7.64 28.45
C VAL A 263 -21.08 -7.98 29.90
N ASN A 264 -20.68 -7.11 30.84
CA ASN A 264 -20.94 -7.34 32.27
C ASN A 264 -22.42 -7.45 32.55
N ARG A 265 -23.28 -6.56 32.03
CA ARG A 265 -24.73 -6.60 32.22
C ARG A 265 -25.35 -7.85 31.62
N ALA A 266 -24.97 -8.22 30.37
CA ALA A 266 -25.46 -9.43 29.74
C ALA A 266 -25.13 -10.68 30.57
N LEU A 267 -23.89 -10.82 31.03
CA LEU A 267 -23.47 -11.95 31.87
C LEU A 267 -24.18 -11.97 33.25
N GLN A 268 -24.34 -10.80 33.89
CA GLN A 268 -25.06 -10.70 35.16
C GLN A 268 -26.53 -11.11 35.00
N LEU A 269 -27.20 -10.68 33.94
CA LEU A 269 -28.59 -11.08 33.66
C LEU A 269 -28.69 -12.58 33.34
N THR A 270 -27.78 -13.11 32.54
CA THR A 270 -27.71 -14.54 32.24
C THR A 270 -27.52 -15.38 33.51
N LYS A 271 -26.60 -14.94 34.39
CA LYS A 271 -26.39 -15.58 35.68
C LYS A 271 -27.66 -15.53 36.57
N LYS A 272 -28.28 -14.35 36.62
CA LYS A 272 -29.46 -14.13 37.47
C LYS A 272 -30.70 -14.92 37.05
N TYR A 273 -31.00 -14.98 35.77
CA TYR A 273 -32.24 -15.55 35.26
C TYR A 273 -32.11 -16.98 34.73
N TRP A 274 -30.91 -17.39 34.31
CA TRP A 274 -30.67 -18.70 33.71
C TRP A 274 -29.46 -19.45 34.33
N ASN A 275 -29.07 -19.09 35.55
CA ASN A 275 -27.95 -19.72 36.27
C ASN A 275 -26.63 -19.77 35.47
N GLY A 276 -26.40 -18.79 34.62
CA GLY A 276 -25.19 -18.71 33.77
C GLY A 276 -25.24 -19.56 32.49
N VAL A 277 -26.38 -20.22 32.23
CA VAL A 277 -26.56 -20.97 30.96
C VAL A 277 -27.23 -20.05 29.94
N VAL A 278 -26.70 -19.99 28.74
CA VAL A 278 -27.32 -19.24 27.64
C VAL A 278 -28.65 -19.96 27.25
N PRO A 279 -29.80 -19.27 27.29
CA PRO A 279 -31.08 -19.89 26.93
C PRO A 279 -31.08 -20.25 25.42
N THR A 280 -31.87 -21.28 25.09
CA THR A 280 -32.14 -21.58 23.69
C THR A 280 -32.86 -20.39 23.05
N PRO A 281 -32.45 -19.96 21.86
CA PRO A 281 -33.13 -18.90 21.14
C PRO A 281 -34.63 -19.25 20.94
N GLY A 282 -35.51 -18.28 21.15
CA GLY A 282 -36.89 -18.37 20.72
C GLY A 282 -37.04 -18.20 19.20
N ASP A 283 -38.27 -18.07 18.76
CA ASP A 283 -38.53 -17.69 17.36
C ASP A 283 -37.97 -16.28 17.11
N LEU A 284 -37.18 -16.14 16.02
CA LEU A 284 -36.68 -14.83 15.62
C LEU A 284 -37.83 -13.95 15.17
N LEU A 285 -37.85 -12.72 15.65
CA LEU A 285 -38.79 -11.69 15.20
C LEU A 285 -38.17 -10.90 14.05
N ASP A 286 -39.03 -10.20 13.27
CA ASP A 286 -38.58 -9.37 12.14
C ASP A 286 -37.58 -8.25 12.54
N VAL A 287 -37.43 -8.02 13.85
CA VAL A 287 -36.51 -7.01 14.40
C VAL A 287 -35.21 -7.61 14.99
N ASP A 288 -35.07 -8.93 15.00
CA ASP A 288 -33.91 -9.66 15.50
C ASP A 288 -32.90 -9.91 14.38
#